data_2487c342451f99bd168979114a987d4f
#
_entry.id   2487c342451f99bd168979114a987d4f
#
_cell.length_a   1.000
_cell.length_b   1.000
_cell.length_c   1.000
_cell.angle_alpha   90.00
_cell.angle_beta   90.00
_cell.angle_gamma   90.00
#
_symmetry.space_group_name_H-M   'P 1'
#
loop_
_entity.id
_entity.type
_entity.pdbx_description
1 polymer ?
#
loop_
_entity_poly.entity_id
_entity_poly.type
_entity_poly.pdbx_seq_one_letter_code
_entity_poly.pdbx_strand_id
1 'polypeptide(L)'
;VCMHRGCFGGCSFCTISAHQGKQITSRSEQSILRQIDKLKDLPEWKGYLSDLGGPSANMYGMHGKDMTLCEKCARPSCLHPAICKNLNQDFVPLLSIYNKVDSLPHIKKSFVGSGIRYDLMSEEYGKELITKHVSGRLKVAPEHTSTEVLKLMRKPAWQVYEKFHRFFEQVNQEAGLRQQLIPYFISSHPGCTNKDMQQLAEQCKRLNYRPEQVQDFTPTPMTLATTMFYTGINPYTMEQVYVARSKEEKDKQKGYFFFWKGTRTSNAAAGGYRLKVKGNRKG
;
A
#
# COMPACT_ATOMS: atom_id res chain seq x y z
N VAL A 1 2.92 2.45 16.20
CA VAL A 1 2.47 3.80 16.63
C VAL A 1 1.92 4.53 15.42
N CYS A 2 0.62 4.90 15.47
CA CYS A 2 -0.01 5.67 14.41
C CYS A 2 0.30 7.17 14.61
N MET A 3 0.96 7.78 13.63
CA MET A 3 1.42 9.18 13.71
C MET A 3 0.41 10.18 13.14
N HIS A 4 -0.45 9.74 12.21
CA HIS A 4 -1.44 10.60 11.56
C HIS A 4 -2.67 9.82 11.10
N ARG A 5 -3.71 10.54 10.74
CA ARG A 5 -4.95 10.06 10.09
C ARG A 5 -5.13 10.77 8.77
N GLY A 6 -6.02 10.21 7.92
CA GLY A 6 -6.30 10.75 6.60
C GLY A 6 -5.35 10.23 5.52
N CYS A 7 -5.73 10.44 4.26
CA CYS A 7 -4.92 10.09 3.11
C CYS A 7 -5.37 10.91 1.89
N PHE A 8 -4.48 11.70 1.32
CA PHE A 8 -4.77 12.48 0.10
C PHE A 8 -4.52 11.70 -1.19
N GLY A 9 -4.23 10.40 -1.10
CA GLY A 9 -4.03 9.53 -2.26
C GLY A 9 -5.26 9.35 -3.12
N GLY A 10 -6.44 9.27 -2.53
CA GLY A 10 -7.73 9.23 -3.23
C GLY A 10 -7.89 8.05 -4.20
N CYS A 11 -7.26 6.90 -3.92
CA CYS A 11 -7.41 5.70 -4.74
C CYS A 11 -8.89 5.31 -4.84
N SER A 12 -9.34 4.92 -6.05
CA SER A 12 -10.77 4.73 -6.34
C SER A 12 -11.43 3.59 -5.55
N PHE A 13 -10.65 2.65 -5.06
CA PHE A 13 -11.10 1.46 -4.32
C PHE A 13 -10.95 1.57 -2.80
N CYS A 14 -10.31 2.64 -2.30
CA CYS A 14 -9.93 2.77 -0.89
C CYS A 14 -10.84 3.75 -0.15
N THR A 15 -11.34 3.35 1.03
CA THR A 15 -12.23 4.18 1.86
C THR A 15 -11.48 5.14 2.78
N ILE A 16 -10.17 5.06 2.91
CA ILE A 16 -9.42 5.87 3.89
C ILE A 16 -9.70 7.35 3.72
N SER A 17 -9.64 7.87 2.49
CA SER A 17 -9.92 9.29 2.21
C SER A 17 -11.35 9.68 2.53
N ALA A 18 -12.32 8.78 2.33
CA ALA A 18 -13.73 9.03 2.63
C ALA A 18 -14.03 8.92 4.13
N HIS A 19 -13.41 7.97 4.82
CA HIS A 19 -13.67 7.67 6.23
C HIS A 19 -12.85 8.53 7.20
N GLN A 20 -11.56 8.73 6.93
CA GLN A 20 -10.65 9.48 7.80
C GLN A 20 -10.40 10.91 7.31
N GLY A 21 -10.89 11.25 6.11
CA GLY A 21 -10.65 12.52 5.45
C GLY A 21 -9.46 12.50 4.46
N LYS A 22 -9.54 13.40 3.49
CA LYS A 22 -8.48 13.60 2.50
C LYS A 22 -7.28 14.36 3.09
N GLN A 23 -7.52 15.25 4.04
CA GLN A 23 -6.44 16.01 4.68
C GLN A 23 -5.76 15.16 5.75
N ILE A 24 -4.45 15.36 5.87
CA ILE A 24 -3.67 14.67 6.89
C ILE A 24 -3.81 15.41 8.22
N THR A 25 -4.28 14.69 9.22
CA THR A 25 -4.29 15.17 10.62
C THR A 25 -3.16 14.48 11.36
N SER A 26 -2.02 15.18 11.48
CA SER A 26 -0.83 14.68 12.15
C SER A 26 -0.91 14.90 13.66
N ARG A 27 -0.48 13.92 14.42
CA ARG A 27 -0.26 14.08 15.86
C ARG A 27 0.95 14.96 16.09
N SER A 28 0.97 15.70 17.19
CA SER A 28 2.18 16.43 17.58
C SER A 28 3.31 15.45 17.91
N GLU A 29 4.53 15.83 17.59
CA GLU A 29 5.73 15.08 17.91
C GLU A 29 5.78 14.69 19.39
N GLN A 30 5.51 15.62 20.29
CA GLN A 30 5.45 15.36 21.73
C GLN A 30 4.44 14.28 22.10
N SER A 31 3.26 14.23 21.42
CA SER A 31 2.26 13.17 21.65
C SER A 31 2.78 11.80 21.22
N ILE A 32 3.52 11.74 20.12
CA ILE A 32 4.12 10.50 19.60
C ILE A 32 5.21 10.00 20.55
N LEU A 33 6.14 10.87 20.92
CA LEU A 33 7.26 10.55 21.81
C LEU A 33 6.77 10.11 23.19
N ARG A 34 5.77 10.79 23.79
CA ARG A 34 5.17 10.36 25.05
C ARG A 34 4.53 8.97 24.99
N GLN A 35 3.92 8.61 23.86
CA GLN A 35 3.37 7.26 23.69
C GLN A 35 4.49 6.23 23.62
N ILE A 36 5.55 6.53 22.86
CA ILE A 36 6.70 5.63 22.70
C ILE A 36 7.44 5.46 24.03
N ASP A 37 7.59 6.51 24.79
CA ASP A 37 8.26 6.46 26.10
C ASP A 37 7.56 5.51 27.09
N LYS A 38 6.23 5.43 27.05
CA LYS A 38 5.45 4.48 27.87
C LYS A 38 5.67 3.01 27.51
N LEU A 39 6.23 2.71 26.35
CA LEU A 39 6.47 1.32 25.95
C LEU A 39 7.56 0.66 26.79
N LYS A 40 8.50 1.43 27.33
CA LYS A 40 9.53 0.91 28.23
C LYS A 40 8.98 0.25 29.52
N ASP A 41 7.76 0.65 29.91
CA ASP A 41 7.09 0.13 31.11
C ASP A 41 6.35 -1.20 30.86
N LEU A 42 6.31 -1.68 29.61
CA LEU A 42 5.71 -2.95 29.27
C LEU A 42 6.67 -4.11 29.63
N PRO A 43 6.19 -5.15 30.34
CA PRO A 43 7.06 -6.27 30.81
C PRO A 43 7.82 -6.98 29.70
N GLU A 44 7.25 -7.07 28.50
CA GLU A 44 7.85 -7.77 27.34
C GLU A 44 8.54 -6.84 26.35
N TRP A 45 8.76 -5.58 26.72
CA TRP A 45 9.39 -4.62 25.82
C TRP A 45 10.83 -4.99 25.49
N LYS A 46 11.14 -5.14 24.20
CA LYS A 46 12.46 -5.56 23.71
C LYS A 46 13.21 -4.46 22.95
N GLY A 47 12.64 -3.26 22.88
CA GLY A 47 13.23 -2.11 22.20
C GLY A 47 12.93 -2.02 20.70
N TYR A 48 11.98 -2.78 20.17
CA TYR A 48 11.66 -2.80 18.74
C TYR A 48 10.25 -2.24 18.49
N LEU A 49 10.17 -1.13 17.74
CA LEU A 49 8.92 -0.63 17.21
C LEU A 49 8.65 -1.29 15.85
N SER A 50 7.61 -2.09 15.76
CA SER A 50 7.24 -2.80 14.52
C SER A 50 6.65 -1.88 13.45
N ASP A 51 6.05 -0.76 13.85
CA ASP A 51 5.49 0.22 12.91
C ASP A 51 5.41 1.63 13.53
N LEU A 52 6.14 2.55 12.94
CA LEU A 52 6.04 3.99 13.15
C LEU A 52 5.46 4.61 11.87
N GLY A 53 4.13 4.65 11.77
CA GLY A 53 3.48 4.90 10.50
C GLY A 53 2.08 5.48 10.59
N GLY A 54 1.28 5.19 9.58
CA GLY A 54 -0.09 5.69 9.43
C GLY A 54 -0.75 5.07 8.20
N PRO A 55 -1.90 5.59 7.73
CA PRO A 55 -2.58 5.07 6.54
C PRO A 55 -1.71 4.99 5.29
N SER A 56 -0.73 5.89 5.19
CA SER A 56 0.41 5.85 4.28
C SER A 56 1.57 6.49 5.00
N ALA A 57 2.56 5.69 5.43
CA ALA A 57 3.53 6.10 6.44
C ALA A 57 4.26 7.41 6.14
N ASN A 58 4.50 7.70 4.86
CA ASN A 58 5.24 8.87 4.42
C ASN A 58 4.38 10.12 4.13
N MET A 59 3.19 10.22 4.72
CA MET A 59 2.34 11.42 4.61
C MET A 59 2.34 12.29 5.87
N TYR A 60 3.06 11.91 6.92
CA TYR A 60 3.11 12.68 8.16
C TYR A 60 3.63 14.10 7.92
N GLY A 61 2.92 15.08 8.48
CA GLY A 61 3.27 16.51 8.37
C GLY A 61 2.91 17.15 7.03
N MET A 62 2.47 16.38 6.04
CA MET A 62 2.15 16.93 4.73
C MET A 62 0.76 17.58 4.69
N HIS A 63 0.67 18.72 4.05
CA HIS A 63 -0.55 19.51 3.91
C HIS A 63 -0.50 20.40 2.65
N GLY A 64 -1.54 21.14 2.37
CA GLY A 64 -1.52 22.18 1.32
C GLY A 64 -0.63 23.36 1.73
N LYS A 65 0.15 23.91 0.82
CA LYS A 65 0.93 25.13 1.05
C LYS A 65 0.02 26.31 1.38
N ASP A 66 -1.10 26.39 0.67
CA ASP A 66 -2.21 27.29 0.92
C ASP A 66 -3.46 26.46 1.25
N MET A 67 -3.89 26.52 2.51
CA MET A 67 -5.02 25.76 3.00
C MET A 67 -6.36 26.31 2.51
N THR A 68 -6.45 27.62 2.18
CA THR A 68 -7.68 28.22 1.66
C THR A 68 -8.06 27.62 0.29
N LEU A 69 -7.04 27.28 -0.52
CA LEU A 69 -7.25 26.53 -1.76
C LEU A 69 -7.71 25.09 -1.51
N CYS A 70 -7.23 24.48 -0.42
CA CYS A 70 -7.62 23.12 -0.07
C CYS A 70 -9.07 23.01 0.41
N GLU A 71 -9.57 23.99 1.14
CA GLU A 71 -10.97 24.04 1.64
C GLU A 71 -11.99 24.02 0.51
N LYS A 72 -11.69 24.69 -0.60
CA LYS A 72 -12.56 24.76 -1.78
C LYS A 72 -12.26 23.68 -2.82
N CYS A 73 -11.31 22.79 -2.56
CA CYS A 73 -10.82 21.85 -3.55
C CYS A 73 -11.71 20.62 -3.70
N ALA A 74 -12.33 20.46 -4.87
CA ALA A 74 -13.15 19.29 -5.23
C ALA A 74 -12.35 18.09 -5.79
N ARG A 75 -11.01 18.19 -5.94
CA ARG A 75 -10.21 17.07 -6.45
C ARG A 75 -10.29 15.87 -5.49
N PRO A 76 -10.57 14.67 -6.01
CA PRO A 76 -10.64 13.47 -5.16
C PRO A 76 -9.26 12.97 -4.71
N SER A 77 -8.19 13.39 -5.40
CA SER A 77 -6.80 12.99 -5.13
C SER A 77 -5.86 14.18 -5.26
N CYS A 78 -4.88 14.29 -4.36
CA CYS A 78 -3.78 15.24 -4.52
C CYS A 78 -2.60 14.65 -5.31
N LEU A 79 -2.65 13.34 -5.64
CA LEU A 79 -1.58 12.63 -6.33
C LEU A 79 -1.93 12.20 -7.76
N HIS A 80 -3.23 12.13 -8.10
CA HIS A 80 -3.69 11.67 -9.40
C HIS A 80 -4.57 12.74 -10.10
N PRO A 81 -4.44 12.93 -11.43
CA PRO A 81 -3.52 12.30 -12.37
C PRO A 81 -2.07 12.81 -12.25
N ALA A 82 -1.86 13.89 -11.53
CA ALA A 82 -0.55 14.46 -11.23
C ALA A 82 -0.53 15.01 -9.80
N ILE A 83 0.65 15.06 -9.20
CA ILE A 83 0.82 15.64 -7.88
C ILE A 83 0.36 17.10 -7.88
N CYS A 84 -0.45 17.46 -6.89
CA CYS A 84 -0.99 18.80 -6.74
C CYS A 84 0.15 19.80 -6.48
N LYS A 85 0.19 20.89 -7.25
CA LYS A 85 1.20 21.96 -7.09
C LYS A 85 1.12 22.62 -5.71
N ASN A 86 -0.06 22.61 -5.08
CA ASN A 86 -0.28 23.13 -3.74
C ASN A 86 0.11 22.12 -2.62
N LEU A 87 0.46 20.88 -2.95
CA LEU A 87 0.88 19.91 -1.94
C LEU A 87 2.29 20.23 -1.46
N ASN A 88 2.46 20.40 -0.15
CA ASN A 88 3.75 20.40 0.50
C ASN A 88 4.27 18.95 0.56
N GLN A 89 5.46 18.71 0.02
CA GLN A 89 6.13 17.41 0.00
C GLN A 89 7.38 17.43 0.91
N ASP A 90 7.31 18.16 2.01
CA ASP A 90 8.42 18.29 2.95
C ASP A 90 8.48 17.04 3.86
N PHE A 91 9.60 16.34 3.82
CA PHE A 91 9.88 15.17 4.65
C PHE A 91 10.61 15.51 5.96
N VAL A 92 11.04 16.76 6.15
CA VAL A 92 11.77 17.20 7.37
C VAL A 92 11.03 16.86 8.65
N PRO A 93 9.70 17.08 8.79
CA PRO A 93 8.98 16.72 10.01
C PRO A 93 8.99 15.20 10.28
N LEU A 94 8.91 14.38 9.23
CA LEU A 94 8.94 12.92 9.35
C LEU A 94 10.32 12.42 9.75
N LEU A 95 11.36 12.90 9.09
CA LEU A 95 12.76 12.57 9.39
C LEU A 95 13.15 13.00 10.80
N SER A 96 12.68 14.17 11.24
CA SER A 96 12.88 14.65 12.63
C SER A 96 12.32 13.67 13.66
N ILE A 97 11.11 13.15 13.43
CA ILE A 97 10.52 12.15 14.34
C ILE A 97 11.33 10.86 14.35
N TYR A 98 11.74 10.35 13.18
CA TYR A 98 12.55 9.14 13.09
C TYR A 98 13.84 9.27 13.90
N ASN A 99 14.58 10.37 13.69
CA ASN A 99 15.82 10.62 14.42
C ASN A 99 15.60 10.73 15.94
N LYS A 100 14.53 11.41 16.39
CA LYS A 100 14.21 11.54 17.81
C LYS A 100 13.81 10.22 18.44
N VAL A 101 13.04 9.41 17.73
CA VAL A 101 12.64 8.07 18.21
C VAL A 101 13.85 7.15 18.31
N ASP A 102 14.71 7.13 17.31
CA ASP A 102 15.91 6.29 17.30
C ASP A 102 16.96 6.73 18.35
N SER A 103 16.88 8.00 18.81
CA SER A 103 17.75 8.52 19.88
C SER A 103 17.26 8.15 21.29
N LEU A 104 16.07 7.55 21.45
CA LEU A 104 15.56 7.15 22.76
C LEU A 104 16.33 5.91 23.27
N PRO A 105 16.83 5.93 24.51
CA PRO A 105 17.72 4.88 25.02
C PRO A 105 17.07 3.50 25.13
N HIS A 106 15.74 3.42 25.17
CA HIS A 106 14.97 2.18 25.21
C HIS A 106 14.50 1.72 23.82
N ILE A 107 14.86 2.41 22.77
CA ILE A 107 14.58 2.02 21.37
C ILE A 107 15.88 1.48 20.76
N LYS A 108 15.85 0.23 20.33
CA LYS A 108 16.93 -0.41 19.55
C LYS A 108 16.76 -0.20 18.07
N LYS A 109 15.51 -0.27 17.60
CA LYS A 109 15.13 -0.09 16.20
C LYS A 109 13.67 0.34 16.09
N SER A 110 13.40 1.29 15.21
CA SER A 110 12.06 1.64 14.77
C SER A 110 11.87 1.24 13.30
N PHE A 111 10.75 0.59 12.99
CA PHE A 111 10.45 0.13 11.65
C PHE A 111 9.19 0.81 11.10
N VAL A 112 9.08 0.84 9.79
CA VAL A 112 7.90 1.21 9.04
C VAL A 112 7.27 -0.07 8.48
N GLY A 113 6.24 -0.56 9.17
CA GLY A 113 5.46 -1.74 8.78
C GLY A 113 4.25 -1.40 7.90
N SER A 114 3.78 -0.16 7.99
CA SER A 114 2.74 0.41 7.12
C SER A 114 3.25 0.58 5.69
N GLY A 115 2.34 0.53 4.73
CA GLY A 115 2.69 0.81 3.34
C GLY A 115 3.10 2.27 3.13
N ILE A 116 3.93 2.50 2.14
CA ILE A 116 4.34 3.83 1.71
C ILE A 116 3.81 4.17 0.31
N ARG A 117 3.74 5.45 0.02
CA ARG A 117 3.52 5.99 -1.33
C ARG A 117 4.88 6.18 -1.99
N TYR A 118 5.27 5.23 -2.84
CA TYR A 118 6.55 5.27 -3.58
C TYR A 118 6.58 6.36 -4.65
N ASP A 119 5.44 6.91 -5.04
CA ASP A 119 5.29 8.06 -5.93
C ASP A 119 5.41 9.41 -5.18
N LEU A 120 5.57 9.37 -3.87
CA LEU A 120 5.78 10.52 -3.00
C LEU A 120 7.06 10.25 -2.20
N MET A 121 8.22 10.51 -2.82
CA MET A 121 9.51 10.11 -2.28
C MET A 121 10.57 11.17 -2.61
N SER A 122 11.35 11.59 -1.61
CA SER A 122 12.64 12.24 -1.83
C SER A 122 13.76 11.18 -1.74
N GLU A 123 14.90 11.47 -2.34
CA GLU A 123 16.07 10.58 -2.27
C GLU A 123 16.55 10.43 -0.82
N GLU A 124 16.62 11.52 -0.07
CA GLU A 124 17.00 11.54 1.34
C GLU A 124 16.10 10.65 2.19
N TYR A 125 14.77 10.89 2.11
CA TYR A 125 13.81 10.06 2.84
C TYR A 125 13.88 8.59 2.43
N GLY A 126 14.03 8.31 1.13
CA GLY A 126 14.14 6.94 0.63
C GLY A 126 15.36 6.21 1.16
N LYS A 127 16.52 6.86 1.19
CA LYS A 127 17.76 6.30 1.78
C LYS A 127 17.60 6.04 3.27
N GLU A 128 17.08 7.01 4.03
CA GLU A 128 16.82 6.87 5.46
C GLU A 128 15.88 5.70 5.77
N LEU A 129 14.74 5.66 5.07
CA LEU A 129 13.76 4.58 5.21
C LEU A 129 14.39 3.21 4.97
N ILE A 130 15.05 3.02 3.83
CA ILE A 130 15.59 1.73 3.40
C ILE A 130 16.72 1.28 4.33
N THR A 131 17.62 2.18 4.70
CA THR A 131 18.81 1.80 5.49
C THR A 131 18.50 1.59 6.97
N LYS A 132 17.50 2.28 7.53
CA LYS A 132 17.27 2.26 8.98
C LYS A 132 15.92 1.66 9.40
N HIS A 133 14.86 1.85 8.61
CA HIS A 133 13.48 1.59 9.04
C HIS A 133 12.78 0.41 8.32
N VAL A 134 13.47 -0.31 7.47
CA VAL A 134 12.95 -1.55 6.85
C VAL A 134 13.46 -2.76 7.59
N SER A 135 12.54 -3.60 8.09
CA SER A 135 12.86 -4.83 8.84
C SER A 135 13.19 -6.05 7.96
N GLY A 136 13.69 -5.81 6.75
CA GLY A 136 13.96 -6.83 5.73
C GLY A 136 12.92 -6.91 4.62
N ARG A 137 11.68 -6.46 4.84
CA ARG A 137 10.61 -6.46 3.84
C ARG A 137 9.87 -5.13 3.83
N LEU A 138 9.88 -4.44 2.70
CA LEU A 138 9.14 -3.19 2.49
C LEU A 138 7.88 -3.46 1.67
N LYS A 139 6.72 -3.16 2.23
CA LYS A 139 5.42 -3.28 1.57
C LYS A 139 5.17 -2.07 0.69
N VAL A 140 4.83 -2.31 -0.56
CA VAL A 140 4.44 -1.28 -1.52
C VAL A 140 3.24 -1.74 -2.33
N ALA A 141 2.44 -0.82 -2.78
CA ALA A 141 1.17 -1.13 -3.43
C ALA A 141 1.12 -0.55 -4.86
N PRO A 142 1.79 -1.16 -5.86
CA PRO A 142 1.59 -0.79 -7.26
C PRO A 142 0.18 -1.12 -7.77
N GLU A 143 -0.47 -2.11 -7.21
CA GLU A 143 -1.81 -2.63 -7.43
C GLU A 143 -1.99 -3.30 -8.80
N HIS A 144 -1.44 -2.77 -9.87
CA HIS A 144 -1.53 -3.30 -11.23
C HIS A 144 -0.36 -2.82 -12.11
N THR A 145 -0.27 -3.33 -13.34
CA THR A 145 0.73 -2.89 -14.35
C THR A 145 0.09 -2.24 -15.58
N SER A 146 -1.20 -2.50 -15.85
CA SER A 146 -1.95 -1.92 -16.97
C SER A 146 -2.22 -0.43 -16.72
N THR A 147 -1.86 0.40 -17.70
CA THR A 147 -2.07 1.86 -17.63
C THR A 147 -3.54 2.21 -17.45
N GLU A 148 -4.45 1.54 -18.17
CA GLU A 148 -5.88 1.85 -18.10
C GLU A 148 -6.48 1.44 -16.74
N VAL A 149 -6.09 0.28 -16.23
CA VAL A 149 -6.52 -0.16 -14.88
C VAL A 149 -5.99 0.79 -13.80
N LEU A 150 -4.71 1.19 -13.89
CA LEU A 150 -4.11 2.13 -12.94
C LEU A 150 -4.76 3.52 -12.97
N LYS A 151 -5.17 4.01 -14.14
CA LYS A 151 -5.96 5.25 -14.26
C LYS A 151 -7.29 5.15 -13.51
N LEU A 152 -8.04 4.06 -13.71
CA LEU A 152 -9.30 3.80 -13.00
C LEU A 152 -9.07 3.64 -11.49
N MET A 153 -7.98 3.05 -11.08
CA MET A 153 -7.57 2.93 -9.67
C MET A 153 -7.12 4.26 -9.05
N ARG A 154 -6.84 5.28 -9.86
CA ARG A 154 -6.15 6.53 -9.45
C ARG A 154 -4.79 6.24 -8.81
N LYS A 155 -4.04 5.34 -9.42
CA LYS A 155 -2.67 4.99 -9.04
C LYS A 155 -1.67 5.59 -10.03
N PRO A 156 -0.40 5.77 -9.63
CA PRO A 156 0.65 6.20 -10.55
C PRO A 156 0.90 5.15 -11.63
N ALA A 157 1.44 5.59 -12.76
CA ALA A 157 1.83 4.69 -13.84
C ALA A 157 2.89 3.67 -13.36
N TRP A 158 2.90 2.48 -13.98
CA TRP A 158 3.81 1.40 -13.62
C TRP A 158 5.28 1.80 -13.63
N GLN A 159 5.68 2.68 -14.56
CA GLN A 159 7.05 3.19 -14.68
C GLN A 159 7.54 3.91 -13.42
N VAL A 160 6.64 4.52 -12.65
CA VAL A 160 6.99 5.15 -11.36
C VAL A 160 7.39 4.08 -10.34
N TYR A 161 6.69 2.95 -10.35
CA TYR A 161 7.06 1.81 -9.52
C TYR A 161 8.41 1.20 -9.95
N GLU A 162 8.64 1.02 -11.26
CA GLU A 162 9.91 0.51 -11.78
C GLU A 162 11.10 1.41 -11.40
N LYS A 163 10.90 2.74 -11.42
CA LYS A 163 11.91 3.70 -10.95
C LYS A 163 12.21 3.51 -9.46
N PHE A 164 11.16 3.40 -8.66
CA PHE A 164 11.31 3.14 -7.23
C PHE A 164 12.00 1.80 -6.94
N HIS A 165 11.64 0.74 -7.67
CA HIS A 165 12.27 -0.58 -7.54
C HIS A 165 13.78 -0.50 -7.79
N ARG A 166 14.21 0.13 -8.88
CA ARG A 166 15.64 0.33 -9.16
C ARG A 166 16.36 1.12 -8.07
N PHE A 167 15.73 2.18 -7.58
CA PHE A 167 16.25 2.96 -6.46
C PHE A 167 16.41 2.10 -5.19
N PHE A 168 15.41 1.29 -4.87
CA PHE A 168 15.45 0.39 -3.72
C PHE A 168 16.60 -0.63 -3.83
N GLU A 169 16.76 -1.24 -5.00
CA GLU A 169 17.86 -2.19 -5.24
C GLU A 169 19.23 -1.53 -5.15
N GLN A 170 19.38 -0.34 -5.72
CA GLN A 170 20.62 0.43 -5.65
C GLN A 170 21.00 0.73 -4.20
N VAL A 171 20.06 1.28 -3.39
CA VAL A 171 20.33 1.60 -1.98
C VAL A 171 20.67 0.32 -1.18
N ASN A 172 20.00 -0.80 -1.43
CA ASN A 172 20.33 -2.07 -0.80
C ASN A 172 21.77 -2.53 -1.14
N GLN A 173 22.15 -2.42 -2.40
CA GLN A 173 23.49 -2.77 -2.86
C GLN A 173 24.56 -1.87 -2.22
N GLU A 174 24.36 -0.56 -2.26
CA GLU A 174 25.28 0.43 -1.68
C GLU A 174 25.45 0.25 -0.17
N ALA A 175 24.37 -0.11 0.54
CA ALA A 175 24.39 -0.33 1.99
C ALA A 175 24.69 -1.78 2.42
N GLY A 176 24.95 -2.70 1.49
CA GLY A 176 25.20 -4.12 1.78
C GLY A 176 24.00 -4.85 2.38
N LEU A 177 22.77 -4.39 2.09
CA LEU A 177 21.53 -4.94 2.63
C LEU A 177 20.95 -6.02 1.70
N ARG A 178 20.11 -6.91 2.27
CA ARG A 178 19.41 -7.98 1.55
C ARG A 178 17.89 -7.91 1.80
N GLN A 179 17.32 -6.74 1.61
CA GLN A 179 15.90 -6.52 1.83
C GLN A 179 15.09 -6.85 0.58
N GLN A 180 13.78 -7.02 0.73
CA GLN A 180 12.87 -7.37 -0.35
C GLN A 180 11.72 -6.36 -0.43
N LEU A 181 11.33 -5.99 -1.64
CA LEU A 181 10.05 -5.35 -1.89
C LEU A 181 8.94 -6.41 -1.92
N ILE A 182 7.84 -6.11 -1.25
CA ILE A 182 6.64 -6.95 -1.25
C ILE A 182 5.53 -6.17 -1.96
N PRO A 183 5.39 -6.32 -3.29
CA PRO A 183 4.37 -5.63 -4.04
C PRO A 183 2.98 -6.24 -3.81
N TYR A 184 2.00 -5.38 -3.56
CA TYR A 184 0.58 -5.72 -3.49
C TYR A 184 -0.07 -5.53 -4.85
N PHE A 185 -0.91 -6.50 -5.25
CA PHE A 185 -1.67 -6.47 -6.49
C PHE A 185 -3.14 -6.79 -6.26
N ILE A 186 -3.99 -6.19 -7.08
CA ILE A 186 -5.45 -6.40 -7.07
C ILE A 186 -5.88 -6.94 -8.44
N SER A 187 -6.55 -8.10 -8.44
CA SER A 187 -7.27 -8.63 -9.60
C SER A 187 -8.72 -8.15 -9.61
N SER A 188 -9.38 -8.26 -10.73
CA SER A 188 -10.83 -8.03 -10.86
C SER A 188 -11.33 -6.64 -10.48
N HIS A 189 -10.43 -5.64 -10.41
CA HIS A 189 -10.85 -4.24 -10.30
C HIS A 189 -11.68 -3.86 -11.53
N PRO A 190 -12.73 -3.03 -11.40
CA PRO A 190 -13.43 -2.50 -12.58
C PRO A 190 -12.45 -1.97 -13.63
N GLY A 191 -12.62 -2.38 -14.88
CA GLY A 191 -11.72 -2.12 -15.99
C GLY A 191 -10.62 -3.16 -16.20
N CYS A 192 -10.39 -4.07 -15.25
CA CYS A 192 -9.36 -5.11 -15.37
C CYS A 192 -9.87 -6.31 -16.17
N THR A 193 -9.31 -6.54 -17.35
CA THR A 193 -9.59 -7.68 -18.22
C THR A 193 -8.61 -8.84 -18.02
N ASN A 194 -8.88 -10.01 -18.60
CA ASN A 194 -7.92 -11.11 -18.62
C ASN A 194 -6.60 -10.74 -19.33
N LYS A 195 -6.66 -9.87 -20.36
CA LYS A 195 -5.46 -9.37 -21.06
C LYS A 195 -4.58 -8.54 -20.12
N ASP A 196 -5.19 -7.68 -19.30
CA ASP A 196 -4.47 -6.87 -18.33
C ASP A 196 -3.79 -7.73 -17.27
N MET A 197 -4.47 -8.79 -16.81
CA MET A 197 -3.89 -9.76 -15.87
C MET A 197 -2.74 -10.57 -16.47
N GLN A 198 -2.85 -10.93 -17.75
CA GLN A 198 -1.77 -11.60 -18.46
C GLN A 198 -0.54 -10.69 -18.55
N GLN A 199 -0.70 -9.43 -18.93
CA GLN A 199 0.37 -8.44 -18.95
C GLN A 199 1.01 -8.27 -17.57
N LEU A 200 0.20 -8.24 -16.50
CA LEU A 200 0.71 -8.17 -15.13
C LEU A 200 1.59 -9.38 -14.81
N ALA A 201 1.13 -10.59 -15.14
CA ALA A 201 1.90 -11.82 -14.92
C ALA A 201 3.24 -11.81 -15.68
N GLU A 202 3.25 -11.31 -16.92
CA GLU A 202 4.47 -11.14 -17.72
C GLU A 202 5.44 -10.15 -17.08
N GLN A 203 4.96 -9.02 -16.56
CA GLN A 203 5.79 -8.07 -15.83
C GLN A 203 6.38 -8.68 -14.55
N CYS A 204 5.57 -9.44 -13.81
CA CYS A 204 6.05 -10.13 -12.61
C CYS A 204 7.15 -11.17 -12.95
N LYS A 205 6.98 -11.91 -14.06
CA LYS A 205 8.00 -12.84 -14.54
C LYS A 205 9.30 -12.11 -14.89
N ARG A 206 9.21 -10.99 -15.63
CA ARG A 206 10.36 -10.18 -16.04
C ARG A 206 11.16 -9.67 -14.84
N LEU A 207 10.49 -9.29 -13.76
CA LEU A 207 11.11 -8.82 -12.52
C LEU A 207 11.41 -9.96 -11.53
N ASN A 208 11.24 -11.22 -11.94
CA ASN A 208 11.39 -12.40 -11.09
C ASN A 208 10.55 -12.32 -9.79
N TYR A 209 9.40 -11.67 -9.84
CA TYR A 209 8.46 -11.63 -8.73
C TYR A 209 7.57 -12.86 -8.70
N ARG A 210 7.40 -13.40 -7.51
CA ARG A 210 6.35 -14.37 -7.18
C ARG A 210 5.36 -13.67 -6.27
N PRO A 211 4.26 -13.07 -6.80
CA PRO A 211 3.34 -12.31 -5.98
C PRO A 211 2.81 -13.14 -4.79
N GLU A 212 3.00 -12.65 -3.57
CA GLU A 212 2.51 -13.26 -2.34
C GLU A 212 1.27 -12.52 -1.82
N GLN A 213 1.24 -11.21 -2.01
CA GLN A 213 0.19 -10.32 -1.54
C GLN A 213 -0.72 -9.94 -2.69
N VAL A 214 -1.68 -10.82 -2.98
CA VAL A 214 -2.65 -10.66 -4.07
C VAL A 214 -4.07 -10.72 -3.53
N GLN A 215 -4.91 -9.80 -4.00
CA GLN A 215 -6.29 -9.70 -3.56
C GLN A 215 -7.22 -9.61 -4.78
N ASP A 216 -8.42 -10.17 -4.66
CA ASP A 216 -9.49 -9.84 -5.59
C ASP A 216 -10.13 -8.52 -5.14
N PHE A 217 -10.52 -7.70 -6.12
CA PHE A 217 -11.29 -6.50 -5.80
C PHE A 217 -12.55 -6.87 -5.02
N THR A 218 -12.69 -6.28 -3.86
CA THR A 218 -13.88 -6.37 -3.03
C THR A 218 -14.56 -5.02 -2.99
N PRO A 219 -15.82 -4.92 -3.46
CA PRO A 219 -16.58 -3.69 -3.38
C PRO A 219 -16.66 -3.19 -1.94
N THR A 220 -16.19 -1.97 -1.71
CA THR A 220 -16.18 -1.34 -0.39
C THR A 220 -17.05 -0.07 -0.44
N PRO A 221 -18.01 0.11 0.47
CA PRO A 221 -18.90 1.28 0.47
C PRO A 221 -18.13 2.60 0.38
N MET A 222 -18.75 3.62 -0.20
CA MET A 222 -18.22 4.97 -0.39
C MET A 222 -17.03 5.08 -1.38
N THR A 223 -16.71 4.03 -2.12
CA THR A 223 -15.62 4.06 -3.11
C THR A 223 -16.14 4.18 -4.54
N LEU A 224 -15.44 4.94 -5.37
CA LEU A 224 -15.75 5.06 -6.80
C LEU A 224 -15.71 3.70 -7.52
N ALA A 225 -14.76 2.85 -7.16
CA ALA A 225 -14.63 1.53 -7.75
C ALA A 225 -15.86 0.64 -7.45
N THR A 226 -16.49 0.79 -6.29
CA THR A 226 -17.74 0.11 -5.98
C THR A 226 -18.89 0.60 -6.87
N THR A 227 -18.99 1.90 -7.12
CA THR A 227 -19.97 2.44 -8.06
C THR A 227 -19.75 1.85 -9.46
N MET A 228 -18.52 1.86 -9.97
CA MET A 228 -18.17 1.25 -11.26
C MET A 228 -18.49 -0.25 -11.28
N PHE A 229 -18.25 -0.97 -10.19
CA PHE A 229 -18.52 -2.41 -10.09
C PHE A 229 -20.02 -2.72 -10.25
N TYR A 230 -20.89 -1.98 -9.59
CA TYR A 230 -22.34 -2.24 -9.65
C TYR A 230 -22.98 -1.72 -10.92
N THR A 231 -22.57 -0.54 -11.40
CA THR A 231 -23.19 0.10 -12.58
C THR A 231 -22.59 -0.37 -13.90
N GLY A 232 -21.32 -0.78 -13.92
CA GLY A 232 -20.58 -1.00 -15.16
C GLY A 232 -20.22 0.29 -15.89
N ILE A 233 -20.30 1.45 -15.22
CA ILE A 233 -20.09 2.78 -15.81
C ILE A 233 -19.08 3.54 -14.95
N ASN A 234 -18.16 4.25 -15.60
CA ASN A 234 -17.35 5.26 -14.93
C ASN A 234 -18.17 6.54 -14.72
N PRO A 235 -18.52 6.92 -13.48
CA PRO A 235 -19.42 8.06 -13.23
C PRO A 235 -18.83 9.42 -13.62
N TYR A 236 -17.52 9.52 -13.89
CA TYR A 236 -16.90 10.77 -14.33
C TYR A 236 -16.90 10.97 -15.85
N THR A 237 -16.83 9.88 -16.63
CA THR A 237 -16.78 9.94 -18.10
C THR A 237 -18.06 9.39 -18.75
N MET A 238 -18.91 8.71 -17.98
CA MET A 238 -20.10 7.99 -18.43
C MET A 238 -19.79 6.85 -19.43
N GLU A 239 -18.53 6.45 -19.54
CA GLU A 239 -18.10 5.32 -20.37
C GLU A 239 -18.36 4.00 -19.69
N GLN A 240 -18.62 2.96 -20.50
CA GLN A 240 -18.74 1.60 -19.99
C GLN A 240 -17.41 1.08 -19.49
N VAL A 241 -17.45 0.36 -18.38
CA VAL A 241 -16.30 -0.26 -17.72
C VAL A 241 -16.55 -1.76 -17.62
N TYR A 242 -15.62 -2.56 -18.13
CA TYR A 242 -15.66 -4.01 -17.93
C TYR A 242 -15.61 -4.36 -16.44
N VAL A 243 -16.41 -5.34 -16.03
CA VAL A 243 -16.45 -5.82 -14.64
C VAL A 243 -16.54 -7.34 -14.62
N ALA A 244 -15.55 -8.01 -14.03
CA ALA A 244 -15.59 -9.43 -13.73
C ALA A 244 -16.61 -9.68 -12.61
N ARG A 245 -17.78 -10.22 -12.95
CA ARG A 245 -18.90 -10.40 -12.00
C ARG A 245 -19.00 -11.82 -11.48
N SER A 246 -18.74 -12.80 -12.34
CA SER A 246 -18.84 -14.20 -11.95
C SER A 246 -17.63 -14.66 -11.13
N LYS A 247 -17.83 -15.69 -10.35
CA LYS A 247 -16.73 -16.30 -9.58
C LYS A 247 -15.67 -16.85 -10.52
N GLU A 248 -16.08 -17.47 -11.61
CA GLU A 248 -15.21 -18.07 -12.62
C GLU A 248 -14.28 -17.02 -13.26
N GLU A 249 -14.83 -15.84 -13.60
CA GLU A 249 -14.04 -14.74 -14.15
C GLU A 249 -12.99 -14.24 -13.14
N LYS A 250 -13.39 -14.06 -11.87
CA LYS A 250 -12.49 -13.62 -10.79
C LYS A 250 -11.41 -14.66 -10.51
N ASP A 251 -11.77 -15.92 -10.39
CA ASP A 251 -10.84 -17.02 -10.16
C ASP A 251 -9.84 -17.14 -11.33
N LYS A 252 -10.31 -16.95 -12.57
CA LYS A 252 -9.44 -16.92 -13.75
C LYS A 252 -8.45 -15.76 -13.68
N GLN A 253 -8.90 -14.54 -13.36
CA GLN A 253 -8.02 -13.39 -13.22
C GLN A 253 -7.01 -13.58 -12.10
N LYS A 254 -7.43 -14.04 -10.95
CA LYS A 254 -6.54 -14.36 -9.81
C LYS A 254 -5.54 -15.46 -10.14
N GLY A 255 -5.93 -16.42 -10.96
CA GLY A 255 -5.07 -17.50 -11.40
C GLY A 255 -3.79 -17.04 -12.10
N TYR A 256 -3.81 -15.90 -12.80
CA TYR A 256 -2.62 -15.33 -13.45
C TYR A 256 -1.49 -14.98 -12.46
N PHE A 257 -1.79 -14.67 -11.21
CA PHE A 257 -0.77 -14.41 -10.20
C PHE A 257 0.08 -15.63 -9.87
N PHE A 258 -0.45 -16.85 -10.07
CA PHE A 258 0.17 -18.08 -9.60
C PHE A 258 0.89 -18.84 -10.71
N PHE A 259 1.38 -18.16 -11.71
CA PHE A 259 2.06 -18.74 -12.88
C PHE A 259 3.25 -19.67 -12.53
N TRP A 260 3.83 -19.53 -11.34
CA TRP A 260 4.94 -20.39 -10.88
C TRP A 260 4.50 -21.70 -10.22
N LYS A 261 3.21 -21.89 -9.95
CA LYS A 261 2.73 -23.09 -9.23
C LYS A 261 2.59 -24.33 -10.11
N GLY A 262 2.95 -24.26 -11.40
CA GLY A 262 2.71 -25.32 -12.38
C GLY A 262 1.21 -25.58 -12.56
N THR A 263 0.77 -25.93 -13.74
CA THR A 263 -0.56 -26.44 -13.98
C THR A 263 -0.72 -27.77 -13.23
N ARG A 264 -1.26 -27.73 -12.01
CA ARG A 264 -1.89 -28.92 -11.46
C ARG A 264 -3.05 -29.23 -12.38
N THR A 265 -2.89 -30.25 -13.22
CA THR A 265 -3.98 -30.84 -13.95
C THR A 265 -5.14 -31.02 -12.99
N SER A 266 -6.30 -30.50 -13.36
CA SER A 266 -7.56 -30.59 -12.67
C SER A 266 -8.04 -32.05 -12.65
N ASN A 267 -7.55 -32.81 -11.67
CA ASN A 267 -8.11 -34.08 -11.24
C ASN A 267 -7.91 -34.16 -9.73
N ALA A 268 -8.71 -33.39 -8.99
CA ALA A 268 -9.03 -33.67 -7.59
C ALA A 268 -10.38 -32.99 -7.29
N ALA A 269 -11.42 -33.77 -7.48
CA ALA A 269 -12.73 -33.52 -6.94
C ALA A 269 -12.65 -33.38 -5.41
N ALA A 270 -13.44 -32.43 -4.88
CA ALA A 270 -14.01 -32.42 -3.54
C ALA A 270 -13.15 -33.03 -2.40
N GLY A 271 -12.31 -32.22 -1.80
CA GLY A 271 -11.70 -32.52 -0.50
C GLY A 271 -12.02 -31.39 0.48
N GLY A 272 -13.12 -31.56 1.23
CA GLY A 272 -13.51 -30.64 2.28
C GLY A 272 -12.44 -30.54 3.36
N TYR A 273 -12.14 -29.29 3.78
CA TYR A 273 -11.31 -29.03 4.96
C TYR A 273 -12.03 -29.56 6.21
N ARG A 274 -11.59 -30.70 6.71
CA ARG A 274 -11.94 -31.19 8.06
C ARG A 274 -10.99 -30.52 9.05
N LEU A 275 -11.49 -29.58 9.81
CA LEU A 275 -10.86 -29.10 11.05
C LEU A 275 -10.76 -30.28 12.03
N LYS A 276 -9.54 -30.74 12.31
CA LYS A 276 -9.28 -31.65 13.43
C LYS A 276 -9.29 -30.83 14.73
N VAL A 277 -10.40 -30.84 15.44
CA VAL A 277 -10.45 -30.42 16.84
C VAL A 277 -9.79 -31.53 17.67
N LYS A 278 -8.64 -31.25 18.27
CA LYS A 278 -8.04 -32.12 19.28
C LYS A 278 -8.84 -31.94 20.56
N GLY A 279 -9.71 -32.91 20.86
CA GLY A 279 -10.33 -33.03 22.14
C GLY A 279 -9.34 -33.55 23.17
N ASN A 280 -9.05 -32.75 24.20
CA ASN A 280 -8.44 -33.24 25.44
C ASN A 280 -9.42 -34.15 26.16
N ARG A 281 -9.10 -35.43 26.28
CA ARG A 281 -9.68 -36.28 27.36
C ARG A 281 -8.62 -36.45 28.42
N LYS A 282 -8.93 -35.89 29.59
CA LYS A 282 -8.33 -36.31 30.89
C LYS A 282 -8.98 -37.64 31.26
N GLY A 283 -8.18 -38.58 31.61
CA GLY A 283 -8.44 -39.75 32.43
C GLY A 283 -7.23 -39.89 33.34
#